data_e8403f501262196c9be3d8cf7c98870d
#
_entry.id   e8403f501262196c9be3d8cf7c98870d
#
_cell.length_a   1.000
_cell.length_b   1.000
_cell.length_c   1.000
_cell.angle_alpha   90.00
_cell.angle_beta   90.00
_cell.angle_gamma   90.00
#
_symmetry.space_group_name_H-M   'P 1'
#
loop_
_entity.id
_entity.type
_entity.pdbx_description
1 polymer ?
#
loop_
_entity_poly.entity_id
_entity_poly.type
_entity_poly.pdbx_seq_one_letter_code
_entity_poly.pdbx_strand_id
1 'polypeptide(L)'
;MKVGTDGVLLGAWVSVRPSDRRILDIGTGTGLIALMMAQRVPGARITGVDVEDISQARENADASPWGGRVAFVQCPVQEFAPQGKFDLVVSNPPFFVDSLTCPDAGRTTARHAVRLPFGDLRDAVVRLLSDEGHFAVVLPADEAARFIGICRDVLLPVRRTDVRTTPRHAAKRVLLEFVRTPSGDVFPPAAASPAGDNSVAGSSVAAPAGGFSAAASPPSGFSAAGSGLRSDDPAALSDAVPLFSVPSVPAPDRTELVIGTGVHEQYTPEYRALTRDFYLKF
;
A
#
# COMPACT_ATOMS: atom_id res chain seq x y z
N MET A 1 16.04 -13.02 -14.09
CA MET A 1 15.71 -11.62 -13.67
C MET A 1 16.94 -11.01 -13.01
N LYS A 2 17.15 -9.67 -13.11
CA LYS A 2 18.29 -9.02 -12.43
C LYS A 2 17.95 -8.78 -10.97
N VAL A 3 18.91 -8.98 -10.06
CA VAL A 3 18.78 -8.58 -8.65
C VAL A 3 18.60 -7.07 -8.57
N GLY A 4 17.46 -6.63 -8.07
CA GLY A 4 17.15 -5.21 -7.92
C GLY A 4 17.59 -4.67 -6.56
N THR A 5 18.07 -3.44 -6.54
CA THR A 5 18.43 -2.74 -5.29
C THR A 5 17.29 -2.70 -4.28
N ASP A 6 16.04 -2.57 -4.76
CA ASP A 6 14.84 -2.47 -3.91
C ASP A 6 14.64 -3.75 -3.06
N GLY A 7 14.84 -4.95 -3.68
CA GLY A 7 14.74 -6.22 -2.95
C GLY A 7 15.83 -6.37 -1.90
N VAL A 8 17.09 -6.01 -2.24
CA VAL A 8 18.20 -6.06 -1.27
C VAL A 8 17.98 -5.07 -0.12
N LEU A 9 17.51 -3.85 -0.42
CA LEU A 9 17.18 -2.86 0.60
C LEU A 9 16.12 -3.37 1.56
N LEU A 10 14.99 -3.87 1.04
CA LEU A 10 13.90 -4.37 1.88
C LEU A 10 14.36 -5.56 2.71
N GLY A 11 15.00 -6.55 2.07
CA GLY A 11 15.47 -7.75 2.75
C GLY A 11 16.51 -7.48 3.83
N ALA A 12 17.34 -6.44 3.66
CA ALA A 12 18.31 -6.01 4.67
C ALA A 12 17.68 -5.17 5.79
N TRP A 13 16.72 -4.27 5.42
CA TRP A 13 16.16 -3.28 6.32
C TRP A 13 15.06 -3.80 7.24
N VAL A 14 14.20 -4.72 6.75
CA VAL A 14 13.04 -5.21 7.53
C VAL A 14 13.47 -5.67 8.92
N SER A 15 12.68 -5.31 9.93
CA SER A 15 12.86 -5.83 11.28
C SER A 15 12.66 -7.34 11.30
N VAL A 16 13.47 -8.06 12.08
CA VAL A 16 13.28 -9.48 12.33
C VAL A 16 13.27 -9.73 13.82
N ARG A 17 12.34 -10.55 14.28
CA ARG A 17 12.13 -10.85 15.70
C ARG A 17 12.52 -12.29 15.98
N PRO A 18 13.01 -12.62 17.19
CA PRO A 18 13.27 -14.00 17.57
C PRO A 18 12.01 -14.90 17.52
N SER A 19 10.82 -14.29 17.61
CA SER A 19 9.53 -14.96 17.50
C SER A 19 9.08 -15.25 16.07
N ASP A 20 9.70 -14.65 15.04
CA ASP A 20 9.32 -14.87 13.66
C ASP A 20 9.67 -16.29 13.23
N ARG A 21 8.67 -17.15 13.12
CA ARG A 21 8.82 -18.56 12.73
C ARG A 21 8.32 -18.83 11.32
N ARG A 22 7.36 -18.05 10.84
CA ARG A 22 6.76 -18.20 9.53
C ARG A 22 6.80 -16.86 8.80
N ILE A 23 7.50 -16.84 7.68
CA ILE A 23 7.73 -15.63 6.90
C ILE A 23 7.17 -15.84 5.49
N LEU A 24 6.43 -14.86 4.98
CA LEU A 24 5.87 -14.85 3.63
C LEU A 24 6.51 -13.74 2.80
N ASP A 25 6.94 -14.08 1.58
CA ASP A 25 7.41 -13.15 0.56
C ASP A 25 6.40 -13.12 -0.58
N ILE A 26 5.65 -12.00 -0.69
CA ILE A 26 4.61 -11.81 -1.72
C ILE A 26 5.22 -11.13 -2.94
N GLY A 27 5.08 -11.77 -4.11
CA GLY A 27 5.76 -11.36 -5.34
C GLY A 27 7.23 -11.71 -5.27
N THR A 28 7.53 -12.98 -4.94
CA THR A 28 8.89 -13.44 -4.60
C THR A 28 9.89 -13.37 -5.76
N GLY A 29 9.40 -13.39 -7.00
CA GLY A 29 10.22 -13.33 -8.22
C GLY A 29 11.31 -14.39 -8.24
N THR A 30 12.58 -13.96 -8.10
CA THR A 30 13.75 -14.86 -8.06
C THR A 30 14.00 -15.52 -6.69
N GLY A 31 13.15 -15.26 -5.70
CA GLY A 31 13.34 -15.74 -4.33
C GLY A 31 14.36 -14.95 -3.50
N LEU A 32 14.81 -13.79 -3.98
CA LEU A 32 15.87 -13.01 -3.33
C LEU A 32 15.52 -12.67 -1.88
N ILE A 33 14.37 -12.04 -1.65
CA ILE A 33 13.97 -11.61 -0.30
C ILE A 33 13.72 -12.83 0.58
N ALA A 34 13.07 -13.87 0.04
CA ALA A 34 12.86 -15.13 0.76
C ALA A 34 14.19 -15.75 1.26
N LEU A 35 15.23 -15.76 0.42
CA LEU A 35 16.56 -16.27 0.79
C LEU A 35 17.27 -15.37 1.81
N MET A 36 17.14 -14.04 1.67
CA MET A 36 17.65 -13.09 2.68
C MET A 36 16.99 -13.30 4.05
N MET A 37 15.68 -13.56 4.08
CA MET A 37 14.97 -13.89 5.32
C MET A 37 15.45 -15.22 5.90
N ALA A 38 15.66 -16.22 5.05
CA ALA A 38 16.19 -17.52 5.49
C ALA A 38 17.61 -17.40 6.10
N GLN A 39 18.44 -16.50 5.57
CA GLN A 39 19.76 -16.19 6.13
C GLN A 39 19.66 -15.48 7.47
N ARG A 40 18.78 -14.44 7.58
CA ARG A 40 18.66 -13.60 8.77
C ARG A 40 17.94 -14.26 9.93
N VAL A 41 17.02 -15.19 9.65
CA VAL A 41 16.17 -15.86 10.66
C VAL A 41 16.34 -17.38 10.59
N PRO A 42 17.40 -17.94 11.22
CA PRO A 42 17.74 -19.37 11.09
C PRO A 42 16.63 -20.33 11.54
N GLY A 43 15.75 -19.89 12.47
CA GLY A 43 14.64 -20.70 13.00
C GLY A 43 13.34 -20.62 12.20
N ALA A 44 13.26 -19.77 11.16
CA ALA A 44 12.04 -19.55 10.40
C ALA A 44 11.89 -20.50 9.20
N ARG A 45 10.63 -20.76 8.84
CA ARG A 45 10.22 -21.32 7.54
C ARG A 45 9.73 -20.20 6.66
N ILE A 46 10.24 -20.13 5.44
CA ILE A 46 9.96 -19.07 4.49
C ILE A 46 9.07 -19.62 3.38
N THR A 47 8.05 -18.89 3.01
CA THR A 47 7.22 -19.20 1.84
C THR A 47 7.27 -18.01 0.89
N GLY A 48 7.66 -18.23 -0.36
CA GLY A 48 7.53 -17.25 -1.44
C GLY A 48 6.30 -17.58 -2.29
N VAL A 49 5.52 -16.56 -2.63
CA VAL A 49 4.35 -16.69 -3.51
C VAL A 49 4.49 -15.74 -4.68
N ASP A 50 4.27 -16.24 -5.89
CA ASP A 50 4.24 -15.42 -7.10
C ASP A 50 3.19 -15.97 -8.07
N VAL A 51 2.61 -15.09 -8.89
CA VAL A 51 1.72 -15.46 -9.98
C VAL A 51 2.52 -15.93 -11.19
N GLU A 52 3.75 -15.42 -11.35
CA GLU A 52 4.64 -15.78 -12.44
C GLU A 52 5.42 -17.08 -12.15
N ASP A 53 6.23 -17.49 -13.13
CA ASP A 53 7.07 -18.68 -13.03
C ASP A 53 8.11 -18.56 -11.89
N ILE A 54 8.10 -19.53 -10.99
CA ILE A 54 8.96 -19.61 -9.81
C ILE A 54 10.14 -20.59 -9.98
N SER A 55 10.41 -21.07 -11.18
CA SER A 55 11.50 -22.03 -11.44
C SER A 55 12.84 -21.47 -11.00
N GLN A 56 13.14 -20.21 -11.34
CA GLN A 56 14.37 -19.55 -10.92
C GLN A 56 14.48 -19.40 -9.41
N ALA A 57 13.36 -19.13 -8.69
CA ALA A 57 13.37 -19.03 -7.24
C ALA A 57 13.70 -20.40 -6.60
N ARG A 58 13.17 -21.48 -7.13
CA ARG A 58 13.48 -22.84 -6.69
C ARG A 58 14.94 -23.20 -6.93
N GLU A 59 15.45 -22.96 -8.14
CA GLU A 59 16.88 -23.17 -8.46
C GLU A 59 17.79 -22.39 -7.51
N ASN A 60 17.48 -21.14 -7.23
CA ASN A 60 18.26 -20.32 -6.31
C ASN A 60 18.20 -20.86 -4.87
N ALA A 61 17.05 -21.35 -4.42
CA ALA A 61 16.92 -21.98 -3.10
C ALA A 61 17.71 -23.28 -3.01
N ASP A 62 17.60 -24.14 -4.02
CA ASP A 62 18.31 -25.42 -4.07
C ASP A 62 19.85 -25.22 -4.09
N ALA A 63 20.32 -24.15 -4.74
CA ALA A 63 21.72 -23.76 -4.74
C ALA A 63 22.20 -23.08 -3.45
N SER A 64 21.29 -22.75 -2.54
CA SER A 64 21.58 -22.04 -1.28
C SER A 64 21.69 -23.00 -0.09
N PRO A 65 22.41 -22.60 0.99
CA PRO A 65 22.42 -23.39 2.24
C PRO A 65 21.07 -23.43 2.96
N TRP A 66 20.07 -22.64 2.52
CA TRP A 66 18.79 -22.47 3.20
C TRP A 66 17.60 -23.17 2.51
N GLY A 67 17.81 -23.83 1.38
CA GLY A 67 16.77 -24.43 0.53
C GLY A 67 15.81 -25.33 1.30
N GLY A 68 16.27 -26.10 2.28
CA GLY A 68 15.42 -26.95 3.12
C GLY A 68 14.40 -26.19 4.00
N ARG A 69 14.47 -24.86 4.09
CA ARG A 69 13.56 -24.02 4.88
C ARG A 69 12.76 -23.03 4.04
N VAL A 70 12.96 -23.02 2.72
CA VAL A 70 12.30 -22.10 1.78
C VAL A 70 11.43 -22.92 0.83
N ALA A 71 10.17 -22.55 0.70
CA ALA A 71 9.21 -23.15 -0.23
C ALA A 71 8.62 -22.08 -1.14
N PHE A 72 8.32 -22.44 -2.40
CA PHE A 72 7.69 -21.52 -3.34
C PHE A 72 6.39 -22.09 -3.89
N VAL A 73 5.36 -21.23 -3.96
CA VAL A 73 4.04 -21.57 -4.48
C VAL A 73 3.70 -20.61 -5.63
N GLN A 74 3.38 -21.18 -6.78
CA GLN A 74 2.94 -20.40 -7.93
C GLN A 74 1.42 -20.29 -7.91
N CYS A 75 0.92 -19.17 -7.44
CA CYS A 75 -0.50 -18.81 -7.48
C CYS A 75 -0.69 -17.30 -7.22
N PRO A 76 -1.82 -16.72 -7.61
CA PRO A 76 -2.22 -15.40 -7.15
C PRO A 76 -2.29 -15.38 -5.62
N VAL A 77 -1.76 -14.33 -4.98
CA VAL A 77 -1.78 -14.23 -3.51
C VAL A 77 -3.21 -14.21 -2.96
N GLN A 78 -4.18 -13.73 -3.73
CA GLN A 78 -5.60 -13.73 -3.38
C GLN A 78 -6.13 -15.15 -3.15
N GLU A 79 -5.61 -16.13 -3.89
CA GLU A 79 -6.01 -17.54 -3.83
C GLU A 79 -5.12 -18.37 -2.88
N PHE A 80 -4.01 -17.81 -2.43
CA PHE A 80 -3.09 -18.51 -1.55
C PHE A 80 -3.71 -18.76 -0.18
N ALA A 81 -3.97 -20.03 0.16
CA ALA A 81 -4.63 -20.48 1.38
C ALA A 81 -3.74 -21.44 2.20
N PRO A 82 -2.73 -20.91 2.91
CA PRO A 82 -1.84 -21.73 3.72
C PRO A 82 -2.50 -22.20 5.01
N GLN A 83 -1.95 -23.28 5.61
CA GLN A 83 -2.30 -23.63 6.97
C GLN A 83 -1.66 -22.67 7.97
N GLY A 84 -2.49 -21.83 8.61
CA GLY A 84 -2.09 -20.85 9.63
C GLY A 84 -1.51 -19.56 9.06
N LYS A 85 -1.19 -18.63 9.94
CA LYS A 85 -0.76 -17.26 9.65
C LYS A 85 0.77 -17.12 9.63
N PHE A 86 1.24 -15.95 9.21
CA PHE A 86 2.65 -15.59 9.15
C PHE A 86 2.97 -14.51 10.19
N ASP A 87 4.16 -14.60 10.77
CA ASP A 87 4.65 -13.64 11.76
C ASP A 87 5.24 -12.40 11.09
N LEU A 88 5.81 -12.60 9.89
CA LEU A 88 6.31 -11.53 9.03
C LEU A 88 5.83 -11.76 7.60
N VAL A 89 5.31 -10.71 6.99
CA VAL A 89 5.05 -10.65 5.56
C VAL A 89 5.94 -9.58 4.95
N VAL A 90 6.59 -9.88 3.83
CA VAL A 90 7.40 -8.93 3.06
C VAL A 90 6.89 -8.86 1.63
N SER A 91 7.02 -7.70 0.98
CA SER A 91 6.68 -7.56 -0.44
C SER A 91 7.48 -6.46 -1.10
N ASN A 92 8.01 -6.77 -2.29
CA ASN A 92 8.50 -5.81 -3.26
C ASN A 92 7.61 -5.91 -4.50
N PRO A 93 6.38 -5.36 -4.44
CA PRO A 93 5.40 -5.54 -5.50
C PRO A 93 5.86 -4.85 -6.79
N PRO A 94 5.45 -5.33 -7.98
CA PRO A 94 5.77 -4.66 -9.22
C PRO A 94 5.12 -3.28 -9.26
N PHE A 95 5.96 -2.23 -9.42
CA PHE A 95 5.50 -0.84 -9.53
C PHE A 95 5.31 -0.49 -11.00
N PHE A 96 4.07 -0.30 -11.39
CA PHE A 96 3.76 0.39 -12.63
C PHE A 96 3.08 1.69 -12.24
N VAL A 97 3.84 2.78 -12.39
CA VAL A 97 3.27 4.12 -12.41
C VAL A 97 2.21 4.12 -13.51
N ASP A 98 1.03 4.65 -13.24
CA ASP A 98 0.01 4.96 -14.26
C ASP A 98 0.52 6.07 -15.20
N SER A 99 1.77 6.01 -15.63
CA SER A 99 2.34 6.91 -16.62
C SER A 99 1.86 6.46 -17.98
N LEU A 100 0.80 7.16 -18.44
CA LEU A 100 0.43 7.38 -19.84
C LEU A 100 0.41 6.13 -20.74
N THR A 101 -0.81 5.71 -21.05
CA THR A 101 -1.21 5.00 -22.27
C THR A 101 -0.07 4.75 -23.27
N CYS A 102 0.55 3.57 -23.17
CA CYS A 102 1.34 3.08 -24.28
C CYS A 102 0.35 2.86 -25.45
N PRO A 103 0.61 3.41 -26.68
CA PRO A 103 -0.33 3.30 -27.81
C PRO A 103 -0.59 1.87 -28.29
N ASP A 104 0.03 0.88 -27.70
CA ASP A 104 0.00 -0.51 -28.14
C ASP A 104 -0.95 -1.32 -27.24
N ALA A 105 -2.23 -1.39 -27.65
CA ALA A 105 -3.32 -2.06 -26.92
C ALA A 105 -3.04 -3.55 -26.63
N GLY A 106 -2.25 -4.24 -27.46
CA GLY A 106 -1.92 -5.65 -27.28
C GLY A 106 -0.94 -5.93 -26.15
N ARG A 107 -0.03 -4.98 -25.84
CA ARG A 107 0.92 -5.09 -24.72
C ARG A 107 0.33 -4.63 -23.38
N THR A 108 -0.69 -3.80 -23.44
CA THR A 108 -1.39 -3.26 -22.27
C THR A 108 -2.18 -4.36 -21.55
N THR A 109 -2.86 -5.24 -22.30
CA THR A 109 -3.70 -6.31 -21.72
C THR A 109 -2.87 -7.36 -20.98
N ALA A 110 -1.70 -7.75 -21.52
CA ALA A 110 -0.80 -8.70 -20.86
C ALA A 110 -0.14 -8.12 -19.59
N ARG A 111 0.10 -6.79 -19.55
CA ARG A 111 0.66 -6.09 -18.37
C ARG A 111 -0.37 -5.84 -17.27
N HIS A 112 -1.65 -5.70 -17.62
CA HIS A 112 -2.73 -5.55 -16.63
C HIS A 112 -3.03 -6.85 -15.87
N ALA A 113 -2.76 -8.01 -16.46
CA ALA A 113 -2.98 -9.31 -15.83
C ALA A 113 -1.98 -9.65 -14.71
N VAL A 114 -0.85 -8.93 -14.62
CA VAL A 114 0.25 -9.19 -13.66
C VAL A 114 0.27 -8.18 -12.49
N ARG A 115 -0.69 -7.26 -12.44
CA ARG A 115 -0.77 -6.24 -11.38
C ARG A 115 -1.35 -6.83 -10.11
N LEU A 116 -0.65 -6.62 -8.99
CA LEU A 116 -1.22 -6.76 -7.65
C LEU A 116 -1.67 -5.36 -7.18
N PRO A 117 -2.96 -5.03 -7.25
CA PRO A 117 -3.47 -3.75 -6.75
C PRO A 117 -3.15 -3.58 -5.27
N PHE A 118 -2.94 -2.35 -4.82
CA PHE A 118 -2.63 -2.07 -3.40
C PHE A 118 -3.74 -2.53 -2.44
N GLY A 119 -4.99 -2.46 -2.86
CA GLY A 119 -6.12 -3.02 -2.10
C GLY A 119 -5.99 -4.53 -1.90
N ASP A 120 -5.68 -5.25 -2.98
CA ASP A 120 -5.50 -6.70 -2.95
C ASP A 120 -4.29 -7.12 -2.11
N LEU A 121 -3.18 -6.37 -2.21
CA LEU A 121 -2.01 -6.59 -1.35
C LEU A 121 -2.38 -6.40 0.12
N ARG A 122 -3.05 -5.29 0.47
CA ARG A 122 -3.53 -5.04 1.84
C ARG A 122 -4.42 -6.19 2.33
N ASP A 123 -5.41 -6.60 1.55
CA ASP A 123 -6.36 -7.63 1.93
C ASP A 123 -5.67 -9.00 2.11
N ALA A 124 -4.73 -9.33 1.22
CA ALA A 124 -3.90 -10.52 1.35
C ALA A 124 -3.06 -10.47 2.64
N VAL A 125 -2.40 -9.34 2.92
CA VAL A 125 -1.61 -9.17 4.15
C VAL A 125 -2.50 -9.32 5.38
N VAL A 126 -3.64 -8.65 5.45
CA VAL A 126 -4.57 -8.74 6.59
C VAL A 126 -5.08 -10.18 6.78
N ARG A 127 -5.34 -10.90 5.69
CA ARG A 127 -5.79 -12.29 5.74
C ARG A 127 -4.69 -13.24 6.21
N LEU A 128 -3.43 -13.01 5.84
CA LEU A 128 -2.31 -13.94 6.03
C LEU A 128 -1.46 -13.63 7.26
N LEU A 129 -1.43 -12.39 7.74
CA LEU A 129 -0.65 -11.95 8.88
C LEU A 129 -1.26 -12.41 10.20
N SER A 130 -0.45 -12.86 11.15
CA SER A 130 -0.87 -13.13 12.53
C SER A 130 -1.20 -11.83 13.28
N ASP A 131 -1.87 -11.93 14.43
CA ASP A 131 -2.29 -10.74 15.17
C ASP A 131 -1.09 -9.95 15.70
N GLU A 132 -0.03 -10.63 16.14
CA GLU A 132 1.24 -10.03 16.58
C GLU A 132 2.24 -9.82 15.43
N GLY A 133 1.83 -10.15 14.20
CA GLY A 133 2.68 -10.12 13.02
C GLY A 133 2.98 -8.69 12.54
N HIS A 134 3.97 -8.59 11.67
CA HIS A 134 4.32 -7.34 11.02
C HIS A 134 4.51 -7.50 9.51
N PHE A 135 4.31 -6.42 8.79
CA PHE A 135 4.39 -6.38 7.34
C PHE A 135 5.37 -5.31 6.88
N ALA A 136 6.27 -5.66 5.97
CA ALA A 136 7.21 -4.71 5.39
C ALA A 136 7.11 -4.67 3.87
N VAL A 137 7.21 -3.45 3.32
CA VAL A 137 7.10 -3.21 1.88
C VAL A 137 8.05 -2.10 1.44
N VAL A 138 8.58 -2.23 0.22
CA VAL A 138 9.26 -1.13 -0.48
C VAL A 138 8.33 -0.57 -1.54
N LEU A 139 8.24 0.76 -1.64
CA LEU A 139 7.35 1.46 -2.59
C LEU A 139 8.08 2.65 -3.24
N PRO A 140 7.67 3.09 -4.45
CA PRO A 140 7.99 4.41 -4.94
C PRO A 140 7.55 5.48 -3.95
N ALA A 141 8.33 6.56 -3.81
CA ALA A 141 8.09 7.57 -2.79
C ALA A 141 6.76 8.33 -2.99
N ASP A 142 6.34 8.49 -4.23
CA ASP A 142 5.07 9.10 -4.64
C ASP A 142 3.84 8.22 -4.31
N GLU A 143 3.99 6.90 -4.28
CA GLU A 143 2.92 5.96 -3.98
C GLU A 143 2.77 5.64 -2.47
N ALA A 144 3.78 5.96 -1.67
CA ALA A 144 3.80 5.59 -0.25
C ALA A 144 2.63 6.18 0.54
N ALA A 145 2.28 7.45 0.31
CA ALA A 145 1.16 8.11 1.00
C ALA A 145 -0.19 7.46 0.63
N ARG A 146 -0.38 7.10 -0.63
CA ARG A 146 -1.57 6.40 -1.12
C ARG A 146 -1.71 5.04 -0.46
N PHE A 147 -0.63 4.26 -0.39
CA PHE A 147 -0.65 2.94 0.24
C PHE A 147 -0.95 3.03 1.74
N ILE A 148 -0.33 3.96 2.47
CA ILE A 148 -0.63 4.22 3.88
C ILE A 148 -2.12 4.55 4.07
N GLY A 149 -2.69 5.40 3.19
CA GLY A 149 -4.12 5.73 3.22
C GLY A 149 -5.03 4.51 3.02
N ILE A 150 -4.67 3.60 2.11
CA ILE A 150 -5.41 2.36 1.86
C ILE A 150 -5.35 1.40 3.07
N CYS A 151 -4.25 1.41 3.81
CA CYS A 151 -4.01 0.50 4.94
C CYS A 151 -4.60 0.99 6.28
N ARG A 152 -4.91 2.30 6.43
CA ARG A 152 -5.12 3.00 7.70
C ARG A 152 -6.07 2.34 8.69
N ASP A 153 -7.11 1.64 8.20
CA ASP A 153 -8.15 1.05 9.06
C ASP A 153 -7.76 -0.33 9.62
N VAL A 154 -6.75 -0.97 9.04
CA VAL A 154 -6.39 -2.37 9.33
C VAL A 154 -4.91 -2.59 9.63
N LEU A 155 -4.04 -1.69 9.14
CA LEU A 155 -2.60 -1.75 9.33
C LEU A 155 -2.06 -0.37 9.72
N LEU A 156 -1.31 -0.33 10.82
CA LEU A 156 -0.69 0.87 11.35
C LEU A 156 0.78 0.95 10.90
N PRO A 157 1.22 2.01 10.21
CA PRO A 157 2.63 2.18 9.89
C PRO A 157 3.41 2.52 11.17
N VAL A 158 4.41 1.71 11.50
CA VAL A 158 5.24 1.87 12.70
C VAL A 158 6.65 2.36 12.40
N ARG A 159 7.14 2.10 11.17
CA ARG A 159 8.48 2.52 10.76
C ARG A 159 8.48 2.92 9.28
N ARG A 160 9.20 4.01 8.98
CA ARG A 160 9.36 4.53 7.62
C ARG A 160 10.81 4.96 7.39
N THR A 161 11.38 4.57 6.25
CA THR A 161 12.69 5.06 5.80
C THR A 161 12.57 5.59 4.38
N ASP A 162 12.86 6.88 4.21
CA ASP A 162 12.94 7.52 2.91
C ASP A 162 14.32 7.25 2.28
N VAL A 163 14.35 6.64 1.09
CA VAL A 163 15.59 6.22 0.42
C VAL A 163 15.95 7.15 -0.73
N ARG A 164 17.13 7.74 -0.66
CA ARG A 164 17.73 8.59 -1.70
C ARG A 164 18.87 7.87 -2.40
N THR A 165 19.00 8.06 -3.70
CA THR A 165 20.15 7.53 -4.44
C THR A 165 21.44 8.28 -4.11
N THR A 166 21.35 9.59 -3.92
CA THR A 166 22.46 10.46 -3.49
C THR A 166 21.93 11.59 -2.61
N PRO A 167 22.76 12.31 -1.84
CA PRO A 167 22.30 13.38 -0.94
C PRO A 167 21.52 14.52 -1.62
N ARG A 168 21.77 14.73 -2.92
CA ARG A 168 21.18 15.84 -3.69
C ARG A 168 19.83 15.50 -4.33
N HIS A 169 19.45 14.22 -4.39
CA HIS A 169 18.21 13.79 -5.01
C HIS A 169 17.10 13.64 -3.97
N ALA A 170 15.88 13.87 -4.38
CA ALA A 170 14.70 13.52 -3.57
C ALA A 170 14.65 11.98 -3.34
N ALA A 171 13.93 11.55 -2.31
CA ALA A 171 13.68 10.14 -2.06
C ALA A 171 12.95 9.52 -3.26
N LYS A 172 13.46 8.40 -3.77
CA LYS A 172 12.86 7.63 -4.87
C LYS A 172 12.10 6.43 -4.39
N ARG A 173 12.45 5.92 -3.22
CA ARG A 173 11.81 4.76 -2.57
C ARG A 173 11.52 5.08 -1.12
N VAL A 174 10.53 4.38 -0.60
CA VAL A 174 10.18 4.39 0.82
C VAL A 174 10.07 2.94 1.27
N LEU A 175 10.72 2.62 2.37
CA LEU A 175 10.56 1.37 3.09
C LEU A 175 9.56 1.62 4.22
N LEU A 176 8.54 0.79 4.29
CA LEU A 176 7.47 0.90 5.29
C LEU A 176 7.33 -0.41 6.06
N GLU A 177 7.12 -0.32 7.35
CA GLU A 177 6.78 -1.44 8.21
C GLU A 177 5.48 -1.13 8.94
N PHE A 178 4.59 -2.12 8.98
CA PHE A 178 3.25 -2.02 9.54
C PHE A 178 3.04 -3.12 10.57
N VAL A 179 2.16 -2.84 11.52
CA VAL A 179 1.54 -3.84 12.41
C VAL A 179 0.02 -3.81 12.23
N ARG A 180 -0.69 -4.81 12.74
CA ARG A 180 -2.15 -4.75 12.75
C ARG A 180 -2.62 -3.60 13.64
N THR A 181 -3.67 -2.92 13.19
CA THR A 181 -4.39 -2.00 14.06
C THR A 181 -5.02 -2.79 15.21
N PRO A 182 -4.83 -2.40 16.49
CA PRO A 182 -5.46 -3.07 17.61
C PRO A 182 -6.98 -3.16 17.41
N SER A 183 -7.55 -4.36 17.68
CA SER A 183 -8.99 -4.59 17.58
C SER A 183 -9.70 -3.78 18.67
N GLY A 184 -10.25 -2.64 18.33
CA GLY A 184 -10.93 -1.71 19.24
C GLY A 184 -10.99 -0.28 18.70
N ASP A 185 -10.02 0.12 17.91
CA ASP A 185 -9.98 1.44 17.29
C ASP A 185 -10.46 1.36 15.82
N VAL A 186 -11.78 1.25 15.65
CA VAL A 186 -12.39 1.42 14.32
C VAL A 186 -12.31 2.90 13.97
N PHE A 187 -11.36 3.29 13.12
CA PHE A 187 -11.31 4.64 12.59
C PHE A 187 -12.56 4.90 11.74
N PRO A 188 -13.27 6.00 11.95
CA PRO A 188 -14.38 6.36 11.07
C PRO A 188 -13.87 6.50 9.62
N PRO A 189 -14.67 6.08 8.63
CA PRO A 189 -14.27 6.21 7.23
C PRO A 189 -13.92 7.67 6.93
N ALA A 190 -12.80 7.87 6.22
CA ALA A 190 -12.39 9.21 5.80
C ALA A 190 -13.56 9.85 5.02
N ALA A 191 -14.00 11.02 5.47
CA ALA A 191 -15.00 11.81 4.74
C ALA A 191 -14.52 11.97 3.29
N ALA A 192 -15.35 11.51 2.35
CA ALA A 192 -15.08 11.67 0.93
C ALA A 192 -14.91 13.18 0.67
N SER A 193 -13.77 13.57 0.12
CA SER A 193 -13.57 14.94 -0.34
C SER A 193 -14.68 15.27 -1.33
N PRO A 194 -15.34 16.43 -1.22
CA PRO A 194 -16.38 16.80 -2.17
C PRO A 194 -15.76 16.89 -3.57
N ALA A 195 -16.37 16.15 -4.49
CA ALA A 195 -16.03 16.25 -5.91
C ALA A 195 -16.15 17.71 -6.34
N GLY A 196 -15.05 18.29 -6.82
CA GLY A 196 -15.05 19.63 -7.36
C GLY A 196 -16.00 19.70 -8.55
N ASP A 197 -17.02 20.55 -8.40
CA ASP A 197 -17.96 20.92 -9.44
C ASP A 197 -17.24 21.75 -10.52
N ASN A 198 -16.85 21.09 -11.61
CA ASN A 198 -16.36 21.76 -12.81
C ASN A 198 -17.51 21.94 -13.80
N SER A 199 -18.41 22.87 -13.49
CA SER A 199 -19.35 23.41 -14.49
C SER A 199 -18.60 24.36 -15.42
N VAL A 200 -18.18 23.87 -16.58
CA VAL A 200 -17.77 24.72 -17.69
C VAL A 200 -18.97 24.94 -18.61
N ALA A 201 -19.47 26.17 -18.59
CA ALA A 201 -20.44 26.66 -19.56
C ALA A 201 -19.79 26.73 -20.96
N GLY A 202 -20.48 26.20 -21.97
CA GLY A 202 -20.05 26.26 -23.36
C GLY A 202 -21.23 26.02 -24.32
N SER A 203 -21.91 27.12 -24.69
CA SER A 203 -22.53 27.55 -25.97
C SER A 203 -23.03 26.50 -26.97
N SER A 204 -24.31 26.58 -27.16
CA SER A 204 -25.18 26.50 -28.35
C SER A 204 -24.62 26.09 -29.72
N VAL A 205 -25.27 25.19 -30.45
CA VAL A 205 -25.79 25.34 -31.82
C VAL A 205 -27.03 24.44 -32.05
N ALA A 206 -27.97 25.03 -32.84
CA ALA A 206 -29.36 24.75 -33.08
C ALA A 206 -29.78 23.42 -33.75
N ALA A 207 -31.02 23.13 -33.53
CA ALA A 207 -32.12 22.27 -33.96
C ALA A 207 -32.16 21.76 -35.44
N PRO A 208 -33.12 20.93 -35.94
CA PRO A 208 -34.57 21.00 -35.62
C PRO A 208 -35.41 19.68 -35.56
N ALA A 209 -36.55 19.80 -34.93
CA ALA A 209 -37.93 19.39 -35.30
C ALA A 209 -38.40 17.94 -35.29
N GLY A 210 -39.51 17.75 -34.64
CA GLY A 210 -40.57 16.71 -34.80
C GLY A 210 -40.98 16.11 -33.44
N GLY A 211 -42.09 16.29 -32.84
CA GLY A 211 -43.44 16.65 -33.12
C GLY A 211 -44.35 15.73 -32.29
N PHE A 212 -45.48 16.26 -31.75
CA PHE A 212 -46.68 15.64 -31.11
C PHE A 212 -46.59 15.41 -29.56
N SER A 213 -47.27 16.18 -28.77
CA SER A 213 -48.68 16.48 -28.48
C SER A 213 -49.32 15.68 -27.35
N ALA A 214 -49.96 16.44 -26.48
CA ALA A 214 -51.11 16.24 -25.56
C ALA A 214 -50.73 16.14 -24.06
N ALA A 215 -50.89 17.19 -23.33
CA ALA A 215 -52.05 17.76 -22.66
C ALA A 215 -52.43 17.05 -21.34
N ALA A 216 -52.25 17.76 -20.21
CA ALA A 216 -53.32 18.11 -19.28
C ALA A 216 -52.75 18.81 -18.01
N SER A 217 -53.28 19.97 -17.75
CA SER A 217 -53.05 20.83 -16.56
C SER A 217 -54.15 20.64 -15.52
N PRO A 218 -54.16 21.42 -14.42
CA PRO A 218 -54.20 20.97 -13.03
C PRO A 218 -55.59 21.16 -12.37
N PRO A 219 -55.71 21.09 -11.07
CA PRO A 219 -56.23 22.26 -10.39
C PRO A 219 -55.59 22.67 -9.07
N SER A 220 -55.66 23.93 -8.92
CA SER A 220 -55.58 24.90 -7.84
C SER A 220 -56.34 24.60 -6.55
N GLY A 221 -55.88 25.16 -5.44
CA GLY A 221 -56.80 25.67 -4.48
C GLY A 221 -56.34 25.81 -3.03
N PHE A 222 -56.33 27.09 -2.59
CA PHE A 222 -56.63 27.65 -1.26
C PHE A 222 -55.53 27.65 -0.19
N SER A 223 -54.99 28.79 0.18
CA SER A 223 -55.43 30.02 0.88
C SER A 223 -55.34 29.93 2.41
N ALA A 224 -54.42 30.63 2.93
CA ALA A 224 -54.34 31.80 3.82
C ALA A 224 -54.77 31.69 5.30
N ALA A 225 -54.05 32.48 6.08
CA ALA A 225 -54.31 33.13 7.36
C ALA A 225 -53.81 32.31 8.59
N GLY A 226 -53.14 32.87 9.54
CA GLY A 226 -52.79 34.22 9.91
C GLY A 226 -52.10 34.22 11.27
N SER A 227 -51.28 35.21 11.44
CA SER A 227 -51.02 36.02 12.64
C SER A 227 -50.64 35.38 13.99
N GLY A 228 -49.54 35.92 14.56
CA GLY A 228 -49.41 36.05 16.00
C GLY A 228 -47.97 36.02 16.55
N LEU A 229 -47.31 37.15 16.54
CA LEU A 229 -46.32 37.74 17.48
C LEU A 229 -46.08 37.04 18.84
N ARG A 230 -44.84 36.90 19.24
CA ARG A 230 -44.04 37.52 20.34
C ARG A 230 -42.86 36.60 20.67
N SER A 231 -41.69 37.08 20.55
CA SER A 231 -40.72 37.75 21.45
C SER A 231 -40.15 36.87 22.59
N ASP A 232 -38.80 36.83 22.56
CA ASP A 232 -37.87 36.74 23.67
C ASP A 232 -37.76 35.44 24.45
N ASP A 233 -36.69 34.68 24.15
CA ASP A 233 -35.71 34.30 25.14
C ASP A 233 -34.42 33.71 24.48
N PRO A 234 -33.23 34.28 24.69
CA PRO A 234 -31.97 33.72 24.26
C PRO A 234 -31.30 33.07 25.48
N ALA A 235 -31.72 31.91 25.86
CA ALA A 235 -30.93 31.13 26.85
C ALA A 235 -31.41 29.66 26.84
N ALA A 236 -30.65 28.82 26.20
CA ALA A 236 -30.47 27.39 26.42
C ALA A 236 -30.32 26.64 25.10
N LEU A 237 -29.14 26.29 24.81
CA LEU A 237 -28.74 24.99 24.29
C LEU A 237 -27.27 25.09 23.83
N SER A 238 -26.38 25.26 24.81
CA SER A 238 -24.99 24.89 24.68
C SER A 238 -24.85 23.41 25.07
N ASP A 239 -25.41 22.52 24.29
CA ASP A 239 -24.97 21.14 24.27
C ASP A 239 -23.82 21.04 23.26
N ALA A 240 -22.65 21.48 23.70
CA ALA A 240 -21.39 21.12 23.07
C ALA A 240 -21.27 19.59 23.12
N VAL A 241 -21.58 18.94 22.00
CA VAL A 241 -21.20 17.56 21.75
C VAL A 241 -19.70 17.47 22.05
N PRO A 242 -19.25 16.63 22.99
CA PRO A 242 -17.84 16.51 23.25
C PRO A 242 -17.17 16.09 21.94
N LEU A 243 -16.25 16.92 21.44
CA LEU A 243 -15.32 16.56 20.42
C LEU A 243 -14.57 15.32 20.95
N PHE A 244 -15.01 14.15 20.51
CA PHE A 244 -14.23 12.93 20.75
C PHE A 244 -12.83 13.20 20.21
N SER A 245 -11.89 13.33 21.12
CA SER A 245 -10.47 13.34 20.78
C SER A 245 -10.20 12.04 20.05
N VAL A 246 -10.08 12.10 18.74
CA VAL A 246 -9.58 10.97 17.93
C VAL A 246 -8.20 10.64 18.52
N PRO A 247 -7.97 9.43 19.05
CA PRO A 247 -6.65 9.06 19.51
C PRO A 247 -5.67 9.29 18.36
N SER A 248 -4.68 10.14 18.59
CA SER A 248 -3.67 10.42 17.59
C SER A 248 -2.86 9.13 17.38
N VAL A 249 -3.01 8.51 16.21
CA VAL A 249 -2.12 7.43 15.80
C VAL A 249 -0.69 7.95 15.89
N PRO A 250 0.20 7.32 16.67
CA PRO A 250 1.58 7.76 16.74
C PRO A 250 2.17 7.79 15.34
N ALA A 251 2.84 8.88 14.99
CA ALA A 251 3.54 8.97 13.72
C ALA A 251 4.60 7.84 13.66
N PRO A 252 4.77 7.18 12.50
CA PRO A 252 5.79 6.15 12.35
C PRO A 252 7.18 6.72 12.65
N ASP A 253 8.05 5.92 13.23
CA ASP A 253 9.47 6.25 13.35
C ASP A 253 10.04 6.51 11.94
N ARG A 254 10.48 7.74 11.69
CA ARG A 254 10.89 8.18 10.37
C ARG A 254 12.39 8.40 10.30
N THR A 255 13.04 7.69 9.38
CA THR A 255 14.47 7.78 9.10
C THR A 255 14.73 8.08 7.62
N GLU A 256 15.98 8.39 7.29
CA GLU A 256 16.44 8.57 5.93
C GLU A 256 17.65 7.68 5.67
N LEU A 257 17.73 7.09 4.47
CA LEU A 257 18.88 6.32 4.00
C LEU A 257 19.35 6.90 2.66
N VAL A 258 20.63 7.21 2.57
CA VAL A 258 21.29 7.62 1.33
C VAL A 258 22.17 6.49 0.84
N ILE A 259 21.98 6.05 -0.41
CA ILE A 259 22.72 4.90 -0.97
C ILE A 259 24.17 5.29 -1.32
N GLY A 260 24.31 6.28 -2.19
CA GLY A 260 25.62 6.69 -2.74
C GLY A 260 26.03 8.07 -2.27
N THR A 261 27.34 8.33 -2.24
CA THR A 261 27.93 9.63 -1.88
C THR A 261 27.76 10.69 -2.98
N GLY A 262 27.37 10.28 -4.19
CA GLY A 262 27.34 11.13 -5.40
C GLY A 262 28.58 10.92 -6.28
N VAL A 263 29.55 10.13 -5.86
CA VAL A 263 30.70 9.67 -6.66
C VAL A 263 30.40 8.27 -7.17
N HIS A 264 30.84 7.94 -8.38
CA HIS A 264 30.60 6.64 -9.00
C HIS A 264 31.16 5.50 -8.13
N GLU A 265 30.35 4.46 -7.93
CA GLU A 265 30.67 3.28 -7.12
C GLU A 265 31.05 3.55 -5.65
N GLN A 266 30.76 4.73 -5.12
CA GLN A 266 30.97 5.04 -3.71
C GLN A 266 29.63 5.05 -2.96
N TYR A 267 29.52 4.15 -2.01
CA TYR A 267 28.33 3.98 -1.16
C TYR A 267 28.55 4.61 0.22
N THR A 268 27.45 5.09 0.82
CA THR A 268 27.50 5.65 2.17
C THR A 268 27.83 4.57 3.21
N PRO A 269 28.42 4.94 4.35
CA PRO A 269 28.68 4.00 5.45
C PRO A 269 27.41 3.31 5.95
N GLU A 270 26.29 4.04 6.01
CA GLU A 270 25.00 3.53 6.47
C GLU A 270 24.46 2.46 5.52
N TYR A 271 24.50 2.71 4.20
CA TYR A 271 24.09 1.73 3.21
C TYR A 271 24.99 0.49 3.23
N ARG A 272 26.31 0.67 3.34
CA ARG A 272 27.25 -0.45 3.44
C ARG A 272 27.04 -1.27 4.70
N ALA A 273 26.81 -0.61 5.85
CA ALA A 273 26.52 -1.30 7.11
C ALA A 273 25.22 -2.12 7.03
N LEU A 274 24.17 -1.55 6.38
CA LEU A 274 22.89 -2.22 6.22
C LEU A 274 22.99 -3.46 5.33
N THR A 275 23.75 -3.41 4.26
CA THR A 275 23.73 -4.43 3.19
C THR A 275 24.97 -5.33 3.15
N ARG A 276 25.96 -5.13 4.04
CA ARG A 276 27.25 -5.83 4.03
C ARG A 276 27.13 -7.37 4.01
N ASP A 277 26.11 -7.93 4.66
CA ASP A 277 25.93 -9.37 4.77
C ASP A 277 25.40 -10.02 3.48
N PHE A 278 25.01 -9.18 2.49
CA PHE A 278 24.40 -9.58 1.23
C PHE A 278 25.25 -9.27 0.00
N TYR A 279 26.34 -8.51 0.16
CA TYR A 279 27.31 -8.23 -0.90
C TYR A 279 28.66 -8.84 -0.59
N LEU A 280 29.28 -9.48 -1.61
CA LEU A 280 30.61 -10.07 -1.47
C LEU A 280 31.71 -9.02 -1.41
N LYS A 281 31.50 -7.87 -2.06
CA LYS A 281 32.44 -6.73 -2.13
C LYS A 281 31.66 -5.44 -2.22
N PHE A 282 32.14 -4.41 -1.56
CA PHE A 282 31.74 -3.03 -1.73
C PHE A 282 32.86 -2.23 -2.35
#